data_26b27921a5cf661f1646b556f1695480
#
_entry.id   26b27921a5cf661f1646b556f1695480
#
_cell.length_a   1.000
_cell.length_b   1.000
_cell.length_c   1.000
_cell.angle_alpha   90.00
_cell.angle_beta   90.00
_cell.angle_gamma   90.00
#
_symmetry.space_group_name_H-M   'P 1'
#
loop_
_entity.id
_entity.type
_entity.pdbx_description
1 polymer ?
#
loop_
_entity_poly.entity_id
_entity_poly.type
_entity_poly.pdbx_seq_one_letter_code
_entity_poly.pdbx_strand_id
1 'polypeptide(L)'
;MKRSIIVIDDFYNKPDEVRKIALNSPYPEPYGGYTYPGKNSDDNFYPDELHQRFEQILNRKLISAPKNGYFRLSLERDSFKQDVHVDPSWEFGAVCYLNTPDQCIDEGGTSFWMHNKTKSERCPFTLEQARHYGFIEPKEAWWTTVYGEGLDRNQWTRYFLSPMKYNRIVIFRTDLWHSHNYNFGDNLENGRLVQLFFFNPTNWDDE
;
A
#
# COMPACT_ATOMS: atom_id res chain seq x y z
N MET A 1 7.79 18.54 11.30
CA MET A 1 6.54 17.76 11.15
C MET A 1 6.84 16.62 10.19
N LYS A 2 6.83 15.37 10.66
CA LYS A 2 7.07 14.19 9.79
C LYS A 2 5.83 14.00 8.91
N ARG A 3 5.99 14.06 7.59
CA ARG A 3 4.90 13.81 6.65
C ARG A 3 4.54 12.32 6.71
N SER A 4 3.26 12.01 6.91
CA SER A 4 2.78 10.63 7.00
C SER A 4 2.18 10.11 5.70
N ILE A 5 1.62 11.00 4.88
CA ILE A 5 1.04 10.70 3.57
C ILE A 5 1.44 11.81 2.60
N ILE A 6 1.91 11.42 1.42
CA ILE A 6 2.26 12.31 0.30
C ILE A 6 1.49 11.82 -0.92
N VAL A 7 0.77 12.71 -1.59
CA VAL A 7 0.04 12.42 -2.83
C VAL A 7 0.64 13.27 -3.94
N ILE A 8 1.02 12.65 -5.05
CA ILE A 8 1.61 13.33 -6.20
C ILE A 8 0.87 12.87 -7.45
N ASP A 9 0.29 13.83 -8.17
CA ASP A 9 -0.28 13.60 -9.50
C ASP A 9 0.82 13.67 -10.56
N ASP A 10 0.56 13.08 -11.71
CA ASP A 10 1.46 13.08 -12.88
C ASP A 10 2.89 12.59 -12.51
N PHE A 11 2.92 11.48 -11.76
CA PHE A 11 4.15 10.94 -11.21
C PHE A 11 5.13 10.50 -12.29
N TYR A 12 4.72 9.79 -13.32
CA TYR A 12 5.56 9.42 -14.46
C TYR A 12 5.43 10.43 -15.60
N ASN A 13 6.53 10.73 -16.27
CA ASN A 13 6.51 11.51 -17.51
C ASN A 13 5.88 10.72 -18.66
N LYS A 14 5.96 9.37 -18.61
CA LYS A 14 5.46 8.46 -19.64
C LYS A 14 4.69 7.30 -18.99
N PRO A 15 3.53 7.56 -18.39
CA PRO A 15 2.79 6.56 -17.64
C PRO A 15 2.28 5.41 -18.52
N ASP A 16 1.99 5.65 -19.80
CA ASP A 16 1.54 4.62 -20.73
C ASP A 16 2.62 3.57 -21.00
N GLU A 17 3.90 3.96 -21.01
CA GLU A 17 5.02 3.00 -21.12
C GLU A 17 5.07 2.09 -19.90
N VAL A 18 4.89 2.63 -18.69
CA VAL A 18 4.86 1.86 -17.44
C VAL A 18 3.63 0.94 -17.39
N ARG A 19 2.45 1.44 -17.77
CA ARG A 19 1.23 0.63 -17.90
C ARG A 19 1.43 -0.50 -18.91
N LYS A 20 2.07 -0.25 -20.05
CA LYS A 20 2.35 -1.27 -21.06
C LYS A 20 3.26 -2.37 -20.51
N ILE A 21 4.27 -2.05 -19.69
CA ILE A 21 5.10 -3.05 -19.01
C ILE A 21 4.22 -3.89 -18.09
N ALA A 22 3.38 -3.27 -17.27
CA ALA A 22 2.46 -3.97 -16.38
C ALA A 22 1.52 -4.92 -17.12
N LEU A 23 0.91 -4.48 -18.24
CA LEU A 23 0.00 -5.30 -19.04
C LEU A 23 0.68 -6.47 -19.78
N ASN A 24 1.99 -6.41 -20.00
CA ASN A 24 2.76 -7.49 -20.62
C ASN A 24 3.44 -8.43 -19.61
N SER A 25 3.37 -8.10 -18.31
CA SER A 25 3.98 -8.91 -17.26
C SER A 25 3.16 -10.17 -16.95
N PRO A 26 3.80 -11.30 -16.62
CA PRO A 26 3.11 -12.46 -16.07
C PRO A 26 2.59 -12.19 -14.66
N TYR A 27 1.40 -12.71 -14.34
CA TYR A 27 0.77 -12.64 -13.01
C TYR A 27 0.48 -14.07 -12.51
N PRO A 28 1.50 -14.77 -11.97
CA PRO A 28 1.33 -16.13 -11.49
C PRO A 28 0.42 -16.19 -10.26
N GLU A 29 -0.14 -17.38 -10.02
CA GLU A 29 -0.88 -17.64 -8.79
C GLU A 29 0.06 -17.52 -7.58
N PRO A 30 -0.35 -16.84 -6.48
CA PRO A 30 0.51 -16.68 -5.32
C PRO A 30 0.74 -18.00 -4.61
N TYR A 31 2.01 -18.29 -4.30
CA TYR A 31 2.36 -19.45 -3.50
C TYR A 31 1.76 -19.34 -2.09
N GLY A 32 1.03 -20.37 -1.65
CA GLY A 32 0.38 -20.39 -0.33
C GLY A 32 -0.97 -19.68 -0.26
N GLY A 33 -1.51 -19.20 -1.39
CA GLY A 33 -2.82 -18.56 -1.51
C GLY A 33 -2.80 -17.05 -1.25
N TYR A 34 -3.99 -16.46 -1.22
CA TYR A 34 -4.16 -15.00 -1.16
C TYR A 34 -4.25 -14.50 0.27
N THR A 35 -3.34 -13.63 0.69
CA THR A 35 -3.47 -12.82 1.91
C THR A 35 -4.21 -11.52 1.59
N TYR A 36 -3.79 -10.85 0.52
CA TYR A 36 -4.39 -9.66 -0.06
C TYR A 36 -5.03 -9.99 -1.41
N PRO A 37 -6.02 -9.22 -1.87
CA PRO A 37 -6.62 -9.48 -3.17
C PRO A 37 -5.63 -9.25 -4.31
N GLY A 38 -5.76 -10.07 -5.35
CA GLY A 38 -5.01 -9.92 -6.58
C GLY A 38 -3.67 -10.66 -6.62
N LYS A 39 -3.01 -10.50 -7.76
CA LYS A 39 -1.75 -11.17 -8.10
C LYS A 39 -0.65 -10.15 -8.33
N ASN A 40 0.55 -10.51 -7.91
CA ASN A 40 1.75 -9.72 -8.21
C ASN A 40 2.35 -10.17 -9.53
N SER A 41 2.92 -9.21 -10.27
CA SER A 41 3.69 -9.53 -11.47
C SER A 41 5.05 -10.16 -11.12
N ASP A 42 5.56 -10.97 -12.04
CA ASP A 42 6.95 -11.44 -11.99
C ASP A 42 7.93 -10.34 -12.38
N ASP A 43 7.54 -9.47 -13.30
CA ASP A 43 8.32 -8.32 -13.73
C ASP A 43 8.11 -7.13 -12.80
N ASN A 44 9.10 -6.25 -12.79
CA ASN A 44 9.04 -4.97 -12.10
C ASN A 44 9.62 -3.85 -12.98
N PHE A 45 9.28 -2.62 -12.65
CA PHE A 45 9.89 -1.43 -13.27
C PHE A 45 10.40 -0.52 -12.16
N TYR A 46 11.72 -0.56 -11.95
CA TYR A 46 12.37 0.22 -10.89
C TYR A 46 13.79 0.65 -11.28
N PRO A 47 13.94 1.57 -12.25
CA PRO A 47 15.24 2.10 -12.64
C PRO A 47 15.84 3.00 -11.55
N ASP A 48 17.18 3.21 -11.59
CA ASP A 48 17.92 3.98 -10.60
C ASP A 48 17.41 5.42 -10.47
N GLU A 49 16.98 6.05 -11.55
CA GLU A 49 16.40 7.40 -11.54
C GLU A 49 15.12 7.46 -10.72
N LEU A 50 14.33 6.38 -10.73
CA LEU A 50 13.12 6.29 -9.93
C LEU A 50 13.47 6.15 -8.44
N HIS A 51 14.50 5.34 -8.11
CA HIS A 51 15.02 5.24 -6.75
C HIS A 51 15.45 6.62 -6.21
N GLN A 52 16.28 7.34 -6.97
CA GLN A 52 16.75 8.68 -6.62
C GLN A 52 15.58 9.66 -6.44
N ARG A 53 14.55 9.55 -7.25
CA ARG A 53 13.34 10.38 -7.12
C ARG A 53 12.63 10.13 -5.79
N PHE A 54 12.50 8.89 -5.33
CA PHE A 54 11.95 8.58 -4.01
C PHE A 54 12.83 9.15 -2.89
N GLU A 55 14.15 9.04 -2.99
CA GLU A 55 15.08 9.66 -2.04
C GLU A 55 14.88 11.19 -1.94
N GLN A 56 14.70 11.86 -3.08
CA GLN A 56 14.43 13.31 -3.13
C GLN A 56 13.08 13.66 -2.49
N ILE A 57 12.01 12.91 -2.82
CA ILE A 57 10.67 13.15 -2.27
C ILE A 57 10.64 12.96 -0.76
N LEU A 58 11.27 11.90 -0.25
CA LEU A 58 11.34 11.56 1.15
C LEU A 58 12.45 12.31 1.91
N ASN A 59 13.35 12.96 1.18
CA ASN A 59 14.54 13.64 1.70
C ASN A 59 15.39 12.72 2.60
N ARG A 60 15.60 11.48 2.16
CA ARG A 60 16.36 10.44 2.88
C ARG A 60 17.02 9.49 1.89
N LYS A 61 18.14 8.89 2.32
CA LYS A 61 18.72 7.74 1.65
C LYS A 61 17.90 6.50 1.97
N LEU A 62 17.64 5.68 0.95
CA LEU A 62 16.69 4.58 1.03
C LEU A 62 17.34 3.23 0.71
N ILE A 63 16.81 2.19 1.36
CA ILE A 63 17.00 0.79 0.98
C ILE A 63 15.65 0.33 0.43
N SER A 64 15.63 -0.19 -0.80
CA SER A 64 14.42 -0.69 -1.43
C SER A 64 14.18 -2.17 -1.13
N ALA A 65 12.92 -2.57 -1.14
CA ALA A 65 12.53 -3.98 -1.07
C ALA A 65 13.12 -4.78 -2.24
N PRO A 66 13.38 -6.09 -2.08
CA PRO A 66 13.64 -6.98 -3.21
C PRO A 66 12.49 -6.92 -4.22
N LYS A 67 12.81 -6.90 -5.51
CA LYS A 67 11.83 -6.75 -6.61
C LYS A 67 10.91 -5.51 -6.47
N ASN A 68 11.41 -4.42 -5.90
CA ASN A 68 10.64 -3.19 -5.75
C ASN A 68 10.08 -2.70 -7.09
N GLY A 69 8.90 -2.05 -7.08
CA GLY A 69 8.26 -1.59 -8.32
C GLY A 69 7.53 -2.68 -9.11
N TYR A 70 7.17 -3.79 -8.47
CA TYR A 70 6.30 -4.79 -9.08
C TYR A 70 4.87 -4.28 -9.22
N PHE A 71 4.12 -4.91 -10.13
CA PHE A 71 2.72 -4.56 -10.36
C PHE A 71 1.79 -5.51 -9.60
N ARG A 72 0.61 -5.00 -9.25
CA ARG A 72 -0.47 -5.83 -8.70
C ARG A 72 -1.74 -5.58 -9.48
N LEU A 73 -2.33 -6.69 -9.94
CA LEU A 73 -3.65 -6.75 -10.54
C LEU A 73 -4.64 -7.32 -9.53
N SER A 74 -5.72 -6.60 -9.26
CA SER A 74 -6.83 -7.09 -8.43
C SER A 74 -8.14 -6.99 -9.21
N LEU A 75 -8.92 -8.06 -9.20
CA LEU A 75 -10.21 -8.18 -9.92
C LEU A 75 -11.36 -8.15 -8.93
N GLU A 76 -12.55 -7.79 -9.38
CA GLU A 76 -13.77 -7.75 -8.57
C GLU A 76 -14.01 -9.06 -7.80
N ARG A 77 -13.72 -10.20 -8.43
CA ARG A 77 -13.91 -11.55 -7.86
C ARG A 77 -12.84 -11.98 -6.85
N ASP A 78 -11.75 -11.21 -6.69
CA ASP A 78 -10.65 -11.64 -5.86
C ASP A 78 -11.03 -11.57 -4.38
N SER A 79 -10.91 -12.72 -3.69
CA SER A 79 -11.10 -12.81 -2.26
C SER A 79 -9.82 -12.44 -1.51
N PHE A 80 -9.94 -12.04 -0.26
CA PHE A 80 -8.82 -11.67 0.59
C PHE A 80 -9.08 -12.06 2.06
N LYS A 81 -8.00 -12.24 2.80
CA LYS A 81 -8.03 -12.57 4.23
C LYS A 81 -7.74 -11.36 5.12
N GLN A 82 -7.25 -10.27 4.52
CA GLN A 82 -6.92 -9.02 5.22
C GLN A 82 -7.40 -7.84 4.39
N ASP A 83 -8.07 -6.89 5.05
CA ASP A 83 -8.49 -5.61 4.45
C ASP A 83 -7.71 -4.46 5.09
N VAL A 84 -8.14 -3.95 6.25
CA VAL A 84 -7.39 -2.93 6.97
C VAL A 84 -6.15 -3.57 7.61
N HIS A 85 -4.98 -3.06 7.27
CA HIS A 85 -3.69 -3.63 7.68
C HIS A 85 -2.58 -2.59 7.78
N VAL A 86 -1.39 -3.05 8.12
CA VAL A 86 -0.11 -2.33 8.08
C VAL A 86 0.94 -3.24 7.45
N ASP A 87 2.04 -2.67 6.94
CA ASP A 87 3.17 -3.40 6.35
C ASP A 87 4.41 -3.29 7.24
N PRO A 88 4.54 -4.15 8.28
CA PRO A 88 5.49 -3.92 9.37
C PRO A 88 6.97 -4.09 9.00
N SER A 89 7.29 -4.61 7.82
CA SER A 89 8.67 -4.84 7.37
C SER A 89 9.34 -3.60 6.77
N TRP A 90 8.57 -2.53 6.53
CA TRP A 90 9.03 -1.33 5.82
C TRP A 90 8.57 -0.08 6.54
N GLU A 91 9.33 1.03 6.40
CA GLU A 91 8.91 2.32 6.95
C GLU A 91 7.98 3.07 5.99
N PHE A 92 8.25 2.97 4.69
CA PHE A 92 7.45 3.62 3.65
C PHE A 92 6.93 2.63 2.65
N GLY A 93 5.66 2.78 2.30
CA GLY A 93 5.02 2.14 1.16
C GLY A 93 4.57 3.18 0.13
N ALA A 94 4.47 2.78 -1.12
CA ALA A 94 3.89 3.64 -2.14
C ALA A 94 3.05 2.82 -3.14
N VAL A 95 1.96 3.44 -3.59
CA VAL A 95 1.03 2.88 -4.57
C VAL A 95 0.85 3.87 -5.71
N CYS A 96 1.25 3.48 -6.92
CA CYS A 96 1.00 4.25 -8.14
C CYS A 96 -0.14 3.60 -8.93
N TYR A 97 -1.18 4.36 -9.27
CA TYR A 97 -2.34 3.86 -10.01
C TYR A 97 -2.08 3.93 -11.52
N LEU A 98 -2.33 2.80 -12.20
CA LEU A 98 -2.06 2.65 -13.63
C LEU A 98 -3.32 2.38 -14.47
N ASN A 99 -4.51 2.45 -13.90
CA ASN A 99 -5.76 2.41 -14.66
C ASN A 99 -5.92 3.69 -15.48
N THR A 100 -6.43 3.57 -16.71
CA THR A 100 -6.69 4.74 -17.57
C THR A 100 -7.74 5.66 -16.95
N PRO A 101 -7.83 6.93 -17.34
CA PRO A 101 -8.75 7.89 -16.73
C PRO A 101 -10.21 7.45 -16.72
N ASP A 102 -10.66 6.76 -17.78
CA ASP A 102 -12.01 6.20 -17.90
C ASP A 102 -12.28 4.97 -17.04
N GLN A 103 -11.21 4.30 -16.56
CA GLN A 103 -11.28 3.15 -15.67
C GLN A 103 -11.12 3.54 -14.19
N CYS A 104 -10.63 4.74 -13.90
CA CYS A 104 -10.43 5.19 -12.52
C CYS A 104 -11.77 5.44 -11.83
N ILE A 105 -11.93 4.84 -10.67
CA ILE A 105 -13.03 5.13 -9.74
C ILE A 105 -12.46 5.61 -8.41
N ASP A 106 -13.05 6.62 -7.82
CA ASP A 106 -12.53 7.24 -6.58
C ASP A 106 -12.29 6.19 -5.49
N GLU A 107 -13.25 5.32 -5.25
CA GLU A 107 -13.18 4.25 -4.26
C GLU A 107 -12.17 3.13 -4.61
N GLY A 108 -11.61 3.09 -5.80
CA GLY A 108 -10.48 2.21 -6.17
C GLY A 108 -9.12 2.66 -5.60
N GLY A 109 -9.10 3.77 -4.88
CA GLY A 109 -7.91 4.36 -4.29
C GLY A 109 -7.36 3.65 -3.05
N THR A 110 -6.66 4.41 -2.20
CA THR A 110 -6.09 3.92 -0.93
C THR A 110 -6.73 4.67 0.23
N SER A 111 -7.34 3.92 1.14
CA SER A 111 -7.98 4.44 2.35
C SER A 111 -7.07 4.34 3.55
N PHE A 112 -7.18 5.33 4.46
CA PHE A 112 -6.50 5.37 5.73
C PHE A 112 -7.52 5.45 6.86
N TRP A 113 -7.28 4.68 7.93
CA TRP A 113 -8.25 4.38 8.95
C TRP A 113 -7.77 4.71 10.35
N MET A 114 -8.71 5.07 11.20
CA MET A 114 -8.53 5.15 12.64
C MET A 114 -9.27 3.97 13.28
N HIS A 115 -8.59 3.21 14.12
CA HIS A 115 -9.19 2.12 14.88
C HIS A 115 -10.14 2.67 15.96
N ASN A 116 -11.42 2.30 15.93
CA ASN A 116 -12.47 2.93 16.73
C ASN A 116 -12.26 2.74 18.24
N LYS A 117 -11.77 1.58 18.66
CA LYS A 117 -11.54 1.26 20.06
C LYS A 117 -10.36 2.03 20.66
N THR A 118 -9.23 2.05 19.99
CA THR A 118 -8.00 2.68 20.48
C THR A 118 -7.86 4.16 20.10
N LYS A 119 -8.65 4.64 19.13
CA LYS A 119 -8.53 5.97 18.52
C LYS A 119 -7.16 6.21 17.87
N SER A 120 -6.44 5.13 17.54
CA SER A 120 -5.14 5.18 16.89
C SER A 120 -5.28 5.12 15.37
N GLU A 121 -4.50 5.96 14.67
CA GLU A 121 -4.30 5.91 13.22
C GLU A 121 -3.15 4.97 12.83
N ARG A 122 -2.42 4.45 13.83
CA ARG A 122 -1.20 3.65 13.65
C ARG A 122 -1.22 2.36 14.44
N CYS A 123 -0.59 1.33 13.89
CA CYS A 123 -0.27 0.14 14.65
C CYS A 123 0.82 0.46 15.69
N PRO A 124 0.65 0.04 16.95
CA PRO A 124 1.73 0.16 17.93
C PRO A 124 2.84 -0.84 17.61
N PHE A 125 4.07 -0.37 17.47
CA PHE A 125 5.26 -1.21 17.25
C PHE A 125 6.20 -1.28 18.45
N THR A 126 5.99 -0.44 19.48
CA THR A 126 6.75 -0.49 20.71
C THR A 126 5.88 -1.01 21.86
N LEU A 127 6.54 -1.54 22.91
CA LEU A 127 5.84 -2.03 24.12
C LEU A 127 5.09 -0.88 24.80
N GLU A 128 5.66 0.31 24.85
CA GLU A 128 5.04 1.51 25.40
C GLU A 128 3.77 1.88 24.64
N GLN A 129 3.84 1.94 23.30
CA GLN A 129 2.68 2.19 22.45
C GLN A 129 1.59 1.14 22.62
N ALA A 130 1.95 -0.16 22.65
CA ALA A 130 1.00 -1.23 22.84
C ALA A 130 0.24 -1.08 24.18
N ARG A 131 0.97 -0.86 25.26
CA ARG A 131 0.40 -0.66 26.59
C ARG A 131 -0.47 0.59 26.71
N HIS A 132 -0.08 1.68 26.02
CA HIS A 132 -0.90 2.90 25.94
C HIS A 132 -2.29 2.63 25.37
N TYR A 133 -2.41 1.69 24.42
CA TYR A 133 -3.68 1.29 23.81
C TYR A 133 -4.35 0.08 24.47
N GLY A 134 -3.82 -0.40 25.61
CA GLY A 134 -4.40 -1.48 26.39
C GLY A 134 -4.03 -2.90 25.91
N PHE A 135 -2.98 -3.03 25.11
CA PHE A 135 -2.41 -4.32 24.71
C PHE A 135 -1.21 -4.68 25.58
N ILE A 136 -0.95 -5.97 25.73
CA ILE A 136 0.20 -6.47 26.50
C ILE A 136 1.50 -6.23 25.72
N GLU A 137 1.47 -6.46 24.41
CA GLU A 137 2.62 -6.34 23.53
C GLU A 137 2.21 -5.95 22.08
N PRO A 138 3.14 -5.45 21.24
CA PRO A 138 2.84 -5.07 19.86
C PRO A 138 2.26 -6.20 19.01
N LYS A 139 2.73 -7.43 19.22
CA LYS A 139 2.24 -8.60 18.48
C LYS A 139 0.76 -8.88 18.78
N GLU A 140 0.33 -8.74 20.03
CA GLU A 140 -1.09 -8.86 20.40
C GLU A 140 -1.93 -7.78 19.70
N ALA A 141 -1.47 -6.53 19.70
CA ALA A 141 -2.15 -5.45 19.01
C ALA A 141 -2.33 -5.78 17.52
N TRP A 142 -1.26 -6.22 16.86
CA TRP A 142 -1.29 -6.57 15.46
C TRP A 142 -2.25 -7.75 15.15
N TRP A 143 -2.18 -8.82 15.95
CA TRP A 143 -3.08 -9.97 15.80
C TRP A 143 -4.54 -9.59 15.99
N THR A 144 -4.85 -8.84 17.05
CA THR A 144 -6.22 -8.42 17.36
C THR A 144 -6.79 -7.53 16.26
N THR A 145 -6.04 -6.52 15.83
CA THR A 145 -6.53 -5.52 14.90
C THR A 145 -6.53 -6.02 13.46
N VAL A 146 -5.43 -6.62 12.97
CA VAL A 146 -5.34 -7.03 11.56
C VAL A 146 -6.14 -8.31 11.29
N TYR A 147 -5.96 -9.35 12.09
CA TYR A 147 -6.63 -10.64 11.86
C TYR A 147 -8.00 -10.73 12.53
N GLY A 148 -8.19 -10.11 13.69
CA GLY A 148 -9.46 -10.15 14.40
C GLY A 148 -10.49 -9.15 13.86
N GLU A 149 -10.06 -7.92 13.58
CA GLU A 149 -10.95 -6.79 13.30
C GLU A 149 -10.74 -6.19 11.90
N GLY A 150 -9.65 -6.54 11.19
CA GLY A 150 -9.29 -5.91 9.91
C GLY A 150 -10.31 -6.10 8.78
N LEU A 151 -11.10 -7.17 8.80
CA LEU A 151 -12.18 -7.41 7.83
C LEU A 151 -13.50 -6.74 8.20
N ASP A 152 -13.72 -6.38 9.46
CA ASP A 152 -14.94 -5.70 9.92
C ASP A 152 -14.76 -4.18 9.90
N ARG A 153 -15.15 -3.55 8.81
CA ARG A 153 -15.03 -2.09 8.65
C ARG A 153 -15.80 -1.26 9.68
N ASN A 154 -16.71 -1.85 10.44
CA ASN A 154 -17.40 -1.15 11.55
C ASN A 154 -16.46 -0.88 12.72
N GLN A 155 -15.32 -1.58 12.83
CA GLN A 155 -14.27 -1.33 13.82
C GLN A 155 -13.39 -0.11 13.48
N TRP A 156 -13.60 0.51 12.31
CA TRP A 156 -12.72 1.51 11.75
C TRP A 156 -13.49 2.76 11.31
N THR A 157 -12.87 3.92 11.48
CA THR A 157 -13.33 5.19 10.91
C THR A 157 -12.36 5.61 9.83
N ARG A 158 -12.81 5.71 8.57
CA ARG A 158 -12.01 6.24 7.48
C ARG A 158 -11.83 7.74 7.67
N TYR A 159 -10.58 8.20 7.82
CA TYR A 159 -10.29 9.63 7.96
C TYR A 159 -9.71 10.24 6.69
N PHE A 160 -9.15 9.42 5.81
CA PHE A 160 -8.64 9.89 4.52
C PHE A 160 -8.80 8.83 3.44
N LEU A 161 -9.18 9.25 2.26
CA LEU A 161 -9.13 8.49 1.01
C LEU A 161 -8.26 9.28 0.02
N SER A 162 -7.21 8.64 -0.52
CA SER A 162 -6.61 9.11 -1.76
C SER A 162 -7.37 8.50 -2.93
N PRO A 163 -8.22 9.25 -3.64
CA PRO A 163 -8.99 8.70 -4.75
C PRO A 163 -8.06 8.17 -5.84
N MET A 164 -8.49 7.10 -6.52
CA MET A 164 -7.75 6.58 -7.67
C MET A 164 -7.75 7.62 -8.79
N LYS A 165 -6.56 7.90 -9.32
CA LYS A 165 -6.37 8.74 -10.50
C LYS A 165 -5.20 8.18 -11.29
N TYR A 166 -5.33 8.08 -12.60
CA TYR A 166 -4.24 7.64 -13.47
C TYR A 166 -2.96 8.44 -13.22
N ASN A 167 -1.84 7.73 -13.06
CA ASN A 167 -0.53 8.32 -12.82
C ASN A 167 -0.40 9.11 -11.49
N ARG A 168 -1.30 8.88 -10.53
CA ARG A 168 -1.15 9.36 -9.15
C ARG A 168 -0.39 8.35 -8.33
N ILE A 169 0.58 8.83 -7.54
CA ILE A 169 1.22 8.02 -6.51
C ILE A 169 0.84 8.51 -5.12
N VAL A 170 0.62 7.57 -4.23
CA VAL A 170 0.43 7.79 -2.78
C VAL A 170 1.61 7.15 -2.07
N ILE A 171 2.39 7.94 -1.33
CA ILE A 171 3.53 7.48 -0.53
C ILE A 171 3.14 7.67 0.94
N PHE A 172 3.30 6.67 1.76
CA PHE A 172 2.84 6.72 3.15
C PHE A 172 3.73 5.92 4.10
N ARG A 173 3.61 6.24 5.40
CA ARG A 173 4.17 5.44 6.47
C ARG A 173 3.39 4.14 6.59
N THR A 174 4.06 3.01 6.54
CA THR A 174 3.42 1.69 6.52
C THR A 174 2.82 1.25 7.86
N ASP A 175 3.15 1.96 8.95
CA ASP A 175 2.54 1.80 10.26
C ASP A 175 1.13 2.42 10.37
N LEU A 176 0.71 3.24 9.38
CA LEU A 176 -0.67 3.72 9.29
C LEU A 176 -1.61 2.58 8.92
N TRP A 177 -2.76 2.51 9.60
CA TRP A 177 -3.84 1.62 9.20
C TRP A 177 -4.35 2.01 7.81
N HIS A 178 -4.19 1.12 6.84
CA HIS A 178 -4.58 1.39 5.46
C HIS A 178 -5.19 0.17 4.77
N SER A 179 -5.91 0.41 3.69
CA SER A 179 -6.40 -0.63 2.81
C SER A 179 -6.46 -0.14 1.37
N HIS A 180 -6.41 -1.09 0.41
CA HIS A 180 -7.07 -0.84 -0.86
C HIS A 180 -8.57 -0.78 -0.57
N ASN A 181 -9.32 0.05 -1.27
CA ASN A 181 -10.70 0.25 -0.85
C ASN A 181 -11.71 -0.57 -1.66
N TYR A 182 -11.47 -0.73 -2.95
CA TYR A 182 -12.37 -1.42 -3.85
C TYR A 182 -11.62 -2.10 -5.01
N ASN A 183 -11.98 -3.37 -5.30
CA ASN A 183 -11.53 -4.09 -6.49
C ASN A 183 -12.60 -4.00 -7.56
N PHE A 184 -12.18 -4.00 -8.81
CA PHE A 184 -13.08 -3.91 -9.96
C PHE A 184 -12.48 -4.57 -11.20
N GLY A 185 -13.30 -4.68 -12.23
CA GLY A 185 -12.90 -5.32 -13.49
C GLY A 185 -12.86 -6.84 -13.41
N ASP A 186 -12.74 -7.49 -14.54
CA ASP A 186 -12.81 -8.93 -14.69
C ASP A 186 -11.60 -9.54 -15.41
N ASN A 187 -10.70 -8.70 -15.92
CA ASN A 187 -9.51 -9.10 -16.66
C ASN A 187 -8.33 -8.15 -16.43
N LEU A 188 -7.18 -8.45 -17.04
CA LEU A 188 -5.94 -7.68 -16.90
C LEU A 188 -6.07 -6.23 -17.38
N GLU A 189 -6.85 -5.98 -18.41
CA GLU A 189 -6.93 -4.66 -19.04
C GLU A 189 -7.80 -3.70 -18.24
N ASN A 190 -8.87 -4.19 -17.58
CA ASN A 190 -9.84 -3.38 -16.87
C ASN A 190 -9.86 -3.59 -15.34
N GLY A 191 -9.07 -4.53 -14.81
CA GLY A 191 -8.92 -4.75 -13.38
C GLY A 191 -8.15 -3.61 -12.70
N ARG A 192 -8.25 -3.53 -11.38
CA ARG A 192 -7.47 -2.56 -10.60
C ARG A 192 -5.99 -2.88 -10.73
N LEU A 193 -5.26 -2.03 -11.44
CA LEU A 193 -3.84 -2.18 -11.74
C LEU A 193 -3.03 -1.10 -11.03
N VAL A 194 -2.09 -1.52 -10.19
CA VAL A 194 -1.22 -0.61 -9.44
C VAL A 194 0.22 -1.08 -9.48
N GLN A 195 1.14 -0.15 -9.21
CA GLN A 195 2.54 -0.45 -8.98
C GLN A 195 2.87 -0.18 -7.52
N LEU A 196 3.64 -1.07 -6.88
CA LEU A 196 3.92 -1.06 -5.46
C LEU A 196 5.41 -0.86 -5.18
N PHE A 197 5.69 -0.07 -4.14
CA PHE A 197 7.05 0.21 -3.69
C PHE A 197 7.13 0.18 -2.18
N PHE A 198 8.28 -0.30 -1.65
CA PHE A 198 8.55 -0.35 -0.23
C PHE A 198 10.00 0.04 0.07
N PHE A 199 10.20 0.80 1.13
CA PHE A 199 11.49 1.37 1.49
C PHE A 199 11.71 1.42 2.99
N ASN A 200 12.99 1.26 3.39
CA ASN A 200 13.51 1.66 4.68
C ASN A 200 14.56 2.78 4.49
N PRO A 201 14.68 3.75 5.40
CA PRO A 201 15.84 4.62 5.46
C PRO A 201 17.12 3.82 5.72
N THR A 202 18.26 4.29 5.21
CA THR A 202 19.56 3.65 5.49
C THR A 202 19.95 3.72 6.98
N ASN A 203 19.40 4.68 7.75
CA ASN A 203 19.65 4.89 9.18
C ASN A 203 18.38 4.52 9.98
N TRP A 204 17.81 3.35 9.73
CA TRP A 204 16.62 2.86 10.42
C TRP A 204 16.78 2.73 11.94
N ASP A 205 18.01 2.44 12.40
CA ASP A 205 18.31 2.15 13.82
C ASP A 205 18.56 3.40 14.69
N ASP A 206 18.53 4.62 14.12
CA ASP A 206 18.93 5.86 14.79
C ASP A 206 17.75 6.77 15.22
N GLU A 207 16.48 6.29 15.21
CA GLU A 207 15.32 7.12 15.62
C GLU A 207 14.45 6.49 16.74
#